data_81d74c418ad7f09cff3d2032fa969dbd
#
_entry.id   81d74c418ad7f09cff3d2032fa969dbd
#
_cell.length_a   1.000
_cell.length_b   1.000
_cell.length_c   1.000
_cell.angle_alpha   90.00
_cell.angle_beta   90.00
_cell.angle_gamma   90.00
#
_symmetry.space_group_name_H-M   'P 1'
#
loop_
_entity.id
_entity.type
_entity.pdbx_description
1 polymer ?
#
loop_
_entity_poly.entity_id
_entity_poly.type
_entity_poly.pdbx_seq_one_letter_code
_entity_poly.pdbx_strand_id
1 'polypeptide(L)'
;MADNSIYKTAFRTRYGSYEYLVMPFGLTNAPATFQAEMNHILRPLLDECVVVYLDDILIYSRDMKQHIEHLRRVFEILRREKFYVKISKSKFALKKVQFLGHMVSDQGVHVDPKKIEAVRTWKTPENVKELQQFLGFANYYNRFVPQYAKIATPLTNLLKKNTPFKWEDVHQQAMEQLKTALTSAPVLILPDTEKDYVIEADASDQAVGAVLMQDQGKGLQPIAYLSKKLHGAELNYPIHDKEALAIITAFKTWRCYLKGRKTTVYTDHCRLKYLKTQPTLSRRQVRWIDFLETHFDYDIVYKPGHKNKADALSRPGQVAAIQIEGMNPLLKGLFTHGDPKFTSKFWKELMSLMGTRLATSSAYHPQTVGQTERLNQIVEQLLRAACKDDINKWDLHLPVLEFAYNNAKHAATGETPFFLCYG
;
A
#
# COMPACT_ATOMS: atom_id res chain seq x y z
N MET A 1 -26.37 -11.43 -7.85
CA MET A 1 -26.44 -10.09 -8.50
C MET A 1 -27.61 -9.35 -7.90
N ALA A 2 -27.57 -8.02 -7.83
CA ALA A 2 -28.79 -7.25 -7.55
C ALA A 2 -29.68 -7.27 -8.79
N ASP A 3 -31.01 -7.39 -8.60
CA ASP A 3 -31.97 -7.57 -9.71
C ASP A 3 -31.89 -6.46 -10.76
N ASN A 4 -31.68 -5.22 -10.32
CA ASN A 4 -31.53 -4.06 -11.19
C ASN A 4 -30.16 -3.99 -11.93
N SER A 5 -29.32 -5.00 -11.79
CA SER A 5 -27.99 -5.06 -12.39
C SER A 5 -27.73 -6.34 -13.18
N ILE A 6 -28.68 -7.28 -13.21
CA ILE A 6 -28.57 -8.54 -13.93
C ILE A 6 -28.35 -8.29 -15.43
N TYR A 7 -29.14 -7.41 -16.04
CA TYR A 7 -29.04 -7.06 -17.46
C TYR A 7 -27.64 -6.55 -17.90
N LYS A 8 -26.84 -5.99 -16.96
CA LYS A 8 -25.48 -5.53 -17.24
C LYS A 8 -24.50 -6.66 -17.50
N THR A 9 -24.88 -7.89 -17.17
CA THR A 9 -24.09 -9.10 -17.39
C THR A 9 -24.47 -9.85 -18.66
N ALA A 10 -25.36 -9.27 -19.48
CA ALA A 10 -25.85 -9.89 -20.69
C ALA A 10 -24.72 -10.25 -21.66
N PHE A 11 -24.75 -11.46 -22.18
CA PHE A 11 -23.86 -11.93 -23.23
C PHE A 11 -24.62 -12.73 -24.27
N ARG A 12 -24.13 -12.69 -25.50
CA ARG A 12 -24.78 -13.33 -26.65
C ARG A 12 -23.97 -14.55 -27.12
N THR A 13 -24.70 -15.61 -27.38
CA THR A 13 -24.18 -16.83 -27.99
C THR A 13 -24.94 -17.14 -29.28
N ARG A 14 -24.53 -18.15 -30.02
CA ARG A 14 -25.31 -18.69 -31.16
C ARG A 14 -26.70 -19.23 -30.78
N TYR A 15 -26.91 -19.54 -29.49
CA TYR A 15 -28.16 -20.10 -28.97
C TYR A 15 -29.07 -19.04 -28.36
N GLY A 16 -28.66 -17.80 -28.27
CA GLY A 16 -29.44 -16.72 -27.68
C GLY A 16 -28.63 -15.77 -26.80
N SER A 17 -29.39 -14.87 -26.15
CA SER A 17 -28.84 -13.94 -25.16
C SER A 17 -29.11 -14.49 -23.76
N TYR A 18 -28.14 -14.38 -22.88
CA TYR A 18 -28.19 -14.88 -21.50
C TYR A 18 -27.66 -13.79 -20.55
N GLU A 19 -28.06 -13.88 -19.30
CA GLU A 19 -27.64 -12.99 -18.21
C GLU A 19 -27.22 -13.82 -17.01
N TYR A 20 -26.29 -13.32 -16.19
CA TYR A 20 -25.86 -13.98 -14.98
C TYR A 20 -26.75 -13.59 -13.80
N LEU A 21 -27.38 -14.57 -13.15
CA LEU A 21 -28.09 -14.39 -11.87
C LEU A 21 -27.11 -14.33 -10.69
N VAL A 22 -25.93 -14.93 -10.84
CA VAL A 22 -24.84 -14.92 -9.86
C VAL A 22 -23.72 -13.97 -10.32
N MET A 23 -22.81 -13.65 -9.43
CA MET A 23 -21.66 -12.79 -9.74
C MET A 23 -20.63 -13.55 -10.59
N PRO A 24 -20.47 -13.25 -11.89
CA PRO A 24 -19.48 -13.92 -12.73
C PRO A 24 -18.07 -13.37 -12.50
N PHE A 25 -17.07 -14.15 -12.89
CA PHE A 25 -15.70 -13.66 -12.99
C PHE A 25 -15.59 -12.53 -14.01
N GLY A 26 -14.69 -11.56 -13.73
CA GLY A 26 -14.41 -10.45 -14.64
C GLY A 26 -15.15 -9.14 -14.32
N LEU A 27 -16.11 -9.14 -13.41
CA LEU A 27 -16.69 -7.90 -12.89
C LEU A 27 -15.65 -7.16 -12.04
N THR A 28 -15.52 -5.85 -12.23
CA THR A 28 -14.53 -5.01 -11.55
C THR A 28 -14.62 -5.07 -10.03
N ASN A 29 -15.83 -5.14 -9.48
CA ASN A 29 -16.09 -5.18 -8.04
C ASN A 29 -16.19 -6.60 -7.47
N ALA A 30 -16.16 -7.67 -8.29
CA ALA A 30 -16.31 -9.04 -7.81
C ALA A 30 -15.29 -9.42 -6.73
N PRO A 31 -13.98 -9.14 -6.86
CA PRO A 31 -13.01 -9.47 -5.82
C PRO A 31 -13.29 -8.76 -4.50
N ALA A 32 -13.66 -7.46 -4.55
CA ALA A 32 -13.96 -6.68 -3.36
C ALA A 32 -15.23 -7.18 -2.65
N THR A 33 -16.27 -7.50 -3.43
CA THR A 33 -17.51 -8.05 -2.90
C THR A 33 -17.28 -9.41 -2.24
N PHE A 34 -16.50 -10.28 -2.89
CA PHE A 34 -16.16 -11.59 -2.33
C PHE A 34 -15.32 -11.48 -1.05
N GLN A 35 -14.34 -10.60 -1.03
CA GLN A 35 -13.53 -10.32 0.17
C GLN A 35 -14.40 -9.80 1.32
N ALA A 36 -15.33 -8.89 1.03
CA ALA A 36 -16.23 -8.35 2.05
C ALA A 36 -17.13 -9.46 2.63
N GLU A 37 -17.65 -10.36 1.80
CA GLU A 37 -18.46 -11.50 2.23
C GLU A 37 -17.64 -12.48 3.09
N MET A 38 -16.44 -12.85 2.63
CA MET A 38 -15.54 -13.73 3.40
C MET A 38 -15.17 -13.12 4.75
N ASN A 39 -14.91 -11.83 4.80
CA ASN A 39 -14.66 -11.10 6.07
C ASN A 39 -15.91 -11.08 6.96
N HIS A 40 -17.11 -10.96 6.37
CA HIS A 40 -18.36 -10.96 7.11
C HIS A 40 -18.61 -12.30 7.80
N ILE A 41 -18.56 -13.39 7.05
CA ILE A 41 -18.88 -14.72 7.58
C ILE A 41 -17.83 -15.26 8.55
N LEU A 42 -16.55 -14.92 8.34
CA LEU A 42 -15.43 -15.33 9.21
C LEU A 42 -15.09 -14.30 10.30
N ARG A 43 -15.88 -13.23 10.41
CA ARG A 43 -15.67 -12.14 11.37
C ARG A 43 -15.39 -12.60 12.81
N PRO A 44 -16.08 -13.62 13.36
CA PRO A 44 -15.81 -14.09 14.72
C PRO A 44 -14.45 -14.73 14.93
N LEU A 45 -13.73 -15.06 13.84
CA LEU A 45 -12.43 -15.75 13.87
C LEU A 45 -11.29 -14.89 13.31
N LEU A 46 -11.61 -13.74 12.70
CA LEU A 46 -10.60 -12.80 12.20
C LEU A 46 -9.78 -12.29 13.38
N ASP A 47 -8.46 -12.18 13.16
CA ASP A 47 -7.47 -11.75 14.14
C ASP A 47 -7.30 -12.70 15.35
N GLU A 48 -8.21 -13.67 15.57
CA GLU A 48 -8.07 -14.73 16.56
C GLU A 48 -7.23 -15.90 16.02
N CYS A 49 -7.67 -16.46 14.89
CA CYS A 49 -7.05 -17.65 14.31
C CYS A 49 -7.16 -17.74 12.77
N VAL A 50 -7.72 -16.73 12.12
CA VAL A 50 -7.96 -16.72 10.68
C VAL A 50 -7.52 -15.42 10.05
N VAL A 51 -6.82 -15.54 8.93
CA VAL A 51 -6.55 -14.44 7.99
C VAL A 51 -7.16 -14.81 6.64
N VAL A 52 -7.88 -13.89 6.03
CA VAL A 52 -8.55 -14.10 4.76
C VAL A 52 -8.05 -13.08 3.73
N TYR A 53 -7.75 -13.59 2.56
CA TYR A 53 -7.48 -12.75 1.39
C TYR A 53 -8.10 -13.39 0.15
N LEU A 54 -9.21 -12.80 -0.30
CA LEU A 54 -10.05 -13.37 -1.37
C LEU A 54 -10.42 -14.83 -1.06
N ASP A 55 -10.01 -15.76 -1.90
CA ASP A 55 -10.24 -17.21 -1.79
C ASP A 55 -9.19 -17.95 -0.94
N ASP A 56 -8.11 -17.27 -0.53
CA ASP A 56 -7.08 -17.84 0.34
C ASP A 56 -7.42 -17.61 1.82
N ILE A 57 -7.67 -18.67 2.57
CA ILE A 57 -7.93 -18.65 4.01
C ILE A 57 -6.75 -19.30 4.74
N LEU A 58 -6.04 -18.52 5.55
CA LEU A 58 -4.98 -19.01 6.41
C LEU A 58 -5.50 -19.19 7.84
N ILE A 59 -5.41 -20.43 8.35
CA ILE A 59 -5.79 -20.78 9.72
C ILE A 59 -4.50 -21.06 10.50
N TYR A 60 -4.32 -20.39 11.64
CA TYR A 60 -3.13 -20.53 12.46
C TYR A 60 -3.50 -20.85 13.91
N SER A 61 -2.60 -21.51 14.62
CA SER A 61 -2.81 -21.96 15.99
C SER A 61 -1.47 -22.22 16.68
N ARG A 62 -1.44 -22.14 18.00
CA ARG A 62 -0.22 -22.37 18.78
C ARG A 62 0.17 -23.84 18.84
N ASP A 63 -0.81 -24.73 18.88
CA ASP A 63 -0.64 -26.17 18.95
C ASP A 63 -1.67 -26.92 18.11
N MET A 64 -1.47 -28.25 17.94
CA MET A 64 -2.30 -29.10 17.12
C MET A 64 -3.72 -29.26 17.67
N LYS A 65 -3.91 -29.26 18.98
CA LYS A 65 -5.21 -29.42 19.62
C LYS A 65 -6.10 -28.21 19.31
N GLN A 66 -5.55 -27.01 19.50
CA GLN A 66 -6.22 -25.75 19.11
C GLN A 66 -6.46 -25.71 17.61
N HIS A 67 -5.51 -26.22 16.80
CA HIS A 67 -5.65 -26.20 15.34
C HIS A 67 -6.84 -26.99 14.83
N ILE A 68 -7.08 -28.17 15.42
CA ILE A 68 -8.26 -29.00 15.10
C ILE A 68 -9.55 -28.25 15.45
N GLU A 69 -9.58 -27.58 16.60
CA GLU A 69 -10.77 -26.81 17.02
C GLU A 69 -11.01 -25.60 16.13
N HIS A 70 -9.95 -24.85 15.78
CA HIS A 70 -10.07 -23.73 14.84
C HIS A 70 -10.55 -24.19 13.45
N LEU A 71 -10.01 -25.30 12.94
CA LEU A 71 -10.50 -25.89 11.68
C LEU A 71 -11.97 -26.25 11.75
N ARG A 72 -12.44 -26.89 12.86
CA ARG A 72 -13.84 -27.24 13.06
C ARG A 72 -14.72 -25.99 13.00
N ARG A 73 -14.39 -24.95 13.76
CA ARG A 73 -15.13 -23.67 13.77
C ARG A 73 -15.20 -23.03 12.37
N VAL A 74 -14.10 -23.01 11.64
CA VAL A 74 -14.07 -22.47 10.26
C VAL A 74 -14.97 -23.30 9.34
N PHE A 75 -14.88 -24.64 9.37
CA PHE A 75 -15.69 -25.49 8.51
C PHE A 75 -17.18 -25.47 8.86
N GLU A 76 -17.54 -25.31 10.12
CA GLU A 76 -18.93 -25.12 10.55
C GLU A 76 -19.51 -23.82 9.97
N ILE A 77 -18.77 -22.73 10.01
CA ILE A 77 -19.18 -21.45 9.42
C ILE A 77 -19.35 -21.61 7.90
N LEU A 78 -18.31 -22.11 7.20
CA LEU A 78 -18.37 -22.28 5.75
C LEU A 78 -19.51 -23.19 5.31
N ARG A 79 -19.80 -24.28 6.07
CA ARG A 79 -20.94 -25.18 5.81
C ARG A 79 -22.27 -24.47 5.99
N ARG A 80 -22.43 -23.71 7.06
CA ARG A 80 -23.66 -22.93 7.35
C ARG A 80 -23.94 -21.92 6.24
N GLU A 81 -22.90 -21.22 5.78
CA GLU A 81 -23.00 -20.22 4.72
C GLU A 81 -22.89 -20.80 3.29
N LYS A 82 -22.90 -22.16 3.18
CA LYS A 82 -22.88 -22.90 1.90
C LYS A 82 -21.66 -22.63 1.01
N PHE A 83 -20.50 -22.32 1.61
CA PHE A 83 -19.24 -22.26 0.90
C PHE A 83 -18.55 -23.61 0.84
N TYR A 84 -17.97 -23.95 -0.30
CA TYR A 84 -17.32 -25.23 -0.56
C TYR A 84 -15.81 -25.08 -0.63
N VAL A 85 -15.10 -25.95 0.09
CA VAL A 85 -13.65 -26.01 0.11
C VAL A 85 -13.15 -27.10 -0.83
N LYS A 86 -12.22 -26.75 -1.72
CA LYS A 86 -11.57 -27.74 -2.59
C LYS A 86 -10.40 -28.39 -1.85
N ILE A 87 -10.61 -29.58 -1.30
CA ILE A 87 -9.65 -30.31 -0.49
C ILE A 87 -8.32 -30.53 -1.23
N SER A 88 -8.35 -30.84 -2.54
CA SER A 88 -7.13 -31.06 -3.35
C SER A 88 -6.24 -29.82 -3.51
N LYS A 89 -6.77 -28.61 -3.24
CA LYS A 89 -5.99 -27.36 -3.19
C LYS A 89 -5.64 -26.93 -1.77
N SER A 90 -6.29 -27.51 -0.78
CA SER A 90 -6.12 -27.19 0.63
C SER A 90 -4.93 -27.93 1.23
N LYS A 91 -4.23 -27.29 2.15
CA LYS A 91 -3.10 -27.86 2.87
C LYS A 91 -3.37 -27.76 4.35
N PHE A 92 -3.22 -28.84 5.07
CA PHE A 92 -3.58 -28.96 6.48
C PHE A 92 -2.36 -29.32 7.35
N ALA A 93 -2.37 -28.84 8.57
CA ALA A 93 -1.40 -29.20 9.63
C ALA A 93 0.08 -29.01 9.22
N LEU A 94 0.39 -27.96 8.49
CA LEU A 94 1.76 -27.64 8.06
C LEU A 94 2.41 -26.63 9.00
N LYS A 95 3.68 -26.88 9.36
CA LYS A 95 4.51 -25.92 10.09
C LYS A 95 4.99 -24.75 9.24
N LYS A 96 5.00 -24.92 7.90
CA LYS A 96 5.32 -23.90 6.92
C LYS A 96 4.32 -23.95 5.79
N VAL A 97 3.73 -22.80 5.44
CA VAL A 97 2.74 -22.70 4.37
C VAL A 97 3.04 -21.51 3.49
N GLN A 98 2.80 -21.68 2.20
CA GLN A 98 2.82 -20.55 1.25
C GLN A 98 1.50 -19.81 1.34
N PHE A 99 1.56 -18.50 1.60
CA PHE A 99 0.41 -17.62 1.66
C PHE A 99 0.77 -16.26 1.05
N LEU A 100 -0.02 -15.80 0.10
CA LEU A 100 0.17 -14.53 -0.61
C LEU A 100 1.63 -14.32 -1.10
N GLY A 101 2.22 -15.34 -1.72
CA GLY A 101 3.58 -15.26 -2.27
C GLY A 101 4.72 -15.26 -1.24
N HIS A 102 4.43 -15.44 0.04
CA HIS A 102 5.39 -15.57 1.14
C HIS A 102 5.34 -16.97 1.74
N MET A 103 6.39 -17.35 2.44
CA MET A 103 6.38 -18.52 3.30
C MET A 103 6.14 -18.08 4.75
N VAL A 104 5.05 -18.54 5.34
CA VAL A 104 4.68 -18.27 6.74
C VAL A 104 5.02 -19.49 7.59
N SER A 105 5.66 -19.29 8.75
CA SER A 105 6.03 -20.33 9.68
C SER A 105 5.90 -19.84 11.15
N ASP A 106 6.21 -20.67 12.09
CA ASP A 106 6.36 -20.36 13.52
C ASP A 106 7.46 -19.32 13.82
N GLN A 107 8.44 -19.21 12.92
CA GLN A 107 9.52 -18.21 13.03
C GLN A 107 9.14 -16.85 12.46
N GLY A 108 8.10 -16.79 11.65
CA GLY A 108 7.64 -15.57 10.97
C GLY A 108 7.44 -15.74 9.48
N VAL A 109 7.59 -14.63 8.77
CA VAL A 109 7.38 -14.52 7.31
C VAL A 109 8.73 -14.51 6.61
N HIS A 110 8.85 -15.34 5.57
CA HIS A 110 10.05 -15.50 4.75
C HIS A 110 9.74 -15.20 3.27
N VAL A 111 10.76 -14.88 2.51
CA VAL A 111 10.67 -14.92 1.05
C VAL A 111 10.50 -16.36 0.57
N ASP A 112 9.66 -16.58 -0.43
CA ASP A 112 9.46 -17.91 -1.01
C ASP A 112 10.76 -18.44 -1.65
N PRO A 113 11.28 -19.61 -1.27
CA PRO A 113 12.50 -20.19 -1.83
C PRO A 113 12.49 -20.31 -3.36
N LYS A 114 11.33 -20.61 -3.96
CA LYS A 114 11.19 -20.65 -5.43
C LYS A 114 11.39 -19.28 -6.05
N LYS A 115 10.98 -18.24 -5.36
CA LYS A 115 11.18 -16.84 -5.79
C LYS A 115 12.62 -16.39 -5.60
N ILE A 116 13.28 -16.84 -4.54
CA ILE A 116 14.72 -16.62 -4.32
C ILE A 116 15.53 -17.21 -5.48
N GLU A 117 15.23 -18.43 -5.89
CA GLU A 117 15.94 -19.08 -7.01
C GLU A 117 15.68 -18.35 -8.34
N ALA A 118 14.45 -17.93 -8.58
CA ALA A 118 14.12 -17.12 -9.77
C ALA A 118 14.89 -15.79 -9.81
N VAL A 119 15.10 -15.13 -8.65
CA VAL A 119 15.92 -13.92 -8.57
C VAL A 119 17.38 -14.21 -8.85
N ARG A 120 17.92 -15.29 -8.25
CA ARG A 120 19.32 -15.66 -8.39
C ARG A 120 19.69 -15.89 -9.87
N THR A 121 18.79 -16.53 -10.62
CA THR A 121 18.98 -16.84 -12.04
C THR A 121 18.47 -15.74 -12.99
N TRP A 122 18.02 -14.60 -12.48
CA TRP A 122 17.47 -13.52 -13.30
C TRP A 122 18.55 -12.91 -14.19
N LYS A 123 18.30 -12.88 -15.48
CA LYS A 123 19.24 -12.34 -16.49
C LYS A 123 19.30 -10.81 -16.40
N THR A 124 20.40 -10.25 -16.85
CA THR A 124 20.56 -8.80 -17.02
C THR A 124 19.50 -8.28 -17.99
N PRO A 125 18.72 -7.25 -17.63
CA PRO A 125 17.70 -6.67 -18.51
C PRO A 125 18.33 -6.03 -19.76
N GLU A 126 17.79 -6.32 -20.92
CA GLU A 126 18.22 -5.76 -22.20
C GLU A 126 17.40 -4.53 -22.61
N ASN A 127 16.25 -4.30 -21.95
CA ASN A 127 15.35 -3.21 -22.26
C ASN A 127 14.56 -2.73 -21.01
N VAL A 128 13.88 -1.57 -21.16
CA VAL A 128 13.08 -0.93 -20.10
C VAL A 128 12.00 -1.87 -19.56
N LYS A 129 11.37 -2.69 -20.42
CA LYS A 129 10.28 -3.58 -20.00
C LYS A 129 10.79 -4.71 -19.10
N GLU A 130 11.92 -5.29 -19.42
CA GLU A 130 12.56 -6.33 -18.59
C GLU A 130 13.04 -5.76 -17.26
N LEU A 131 13.62 -4.54 -17.27
CA LEU A 131 13.98 -3.85 -16.06
C LEU A 131 12.75 -3.56 -15.18
N GLN A 132 11.63 -3.15 -15.77
CA GLN A 132 10.38 -2.97 -15.03
C GLN A 132 9.87 -4.27 -14.41
N GLN A 133 10.00 -5.40 -15.11
CA GLN A 133 9.64 -6.72 -14.57
C GLN A 133 10.51 -7.10 -13.37
N PHE A 134 11.84 -6.93 -13.48
CA PHE A 134 12.75 -7.18 -12.37
C PHE A 134 12.45 -6.29 -11.17
N LEU A 135 12.32 -4.98 -11.37
CA LEU A 135 12.02 -4.03 -10.30
C LEU A 135 10.62 -4.25 -9.70
N GLY A 136 9.63 -4.61 -10.51
CA GLY A 136 8.30 -4.99 -10.03
C GLY A 136 8.35 -6.19 -9.11
N PHE A 137 9.12 -7.21 -9.48
CA PHE A 137 9.37 -8.37 -8.63
C PHE A 137 10.13 -8.01 -7.35
N ALA A 138 11.24 -7.29 -7.47
CA ALA A 138 12.05 -6.90 -6.32
C ALA A 138 11.27 -5.99 -5.36
N ASN A 139 10.43 -5.10 -5.88
CA ASN A 139 9.58 -4.22 -5.08
C ASN A 139 8.48 -4.96 -4.30
N TYR A 140 8.02 -6.11 -4.77
CA TYR A 140 7.07 -6.94 -4.02
C TYR A 140 7.67 -7.44 -2.70
N TYR A 141 8.97 -7.72 -2.67
CA TYR A 141 9.72 -8.16 -1.50
C TYR A 141 10.51 -7.05 -0.81
N ASN A 142 10.25 -5.79 -1.14
CA ASN A 142 11.00 -4.66 -0.62
C ASN A 142 11.01 -4.61 0.92
N ARG A 143 9.93 -5.03 1.58
CA ARG A 143 9.81 -5.08 3.04
C ARG A 143 10.82 -6.00 3.73
N PHE A 144 11.52 -6.85 2.99
CA PHE A 144 12.58 -7.74 3.46
C PHE A 144 13.97 -7.20 3.15
N VAL A 145 14.06 -6.25 2.23
CA VAL A 145 15.33 -5.74 1.70
C VAL A 145 15.64 -4.39 2.32
N PRO A 146 16.59 -4.29 3.19
CA PRO A 146 17.11 -3.05 3.72
C PRO A 146 17.66 -2.09 2.63
N GLN A 147 17.43 -0.70 2.69
CA GLN A 147 17.81 0.36 1.71
C GLN A 147 17.39 0.10 0.24
N TYR A 148 16.32 -0.62 0.05
CA TYR A 148 15.81 -0.92 -1.29
C TYR A 148 15.82 0.31 -2.21
N ALA A 149 15.28 1.45 -1.76
CA ALA A 149 15.20 2.66 -2.58
C ALA A 149 16.58 3.19 -3.01
N LYS A 150 17.56 3.08 -2.14
CA LYS A 150 18.95 3.51 -2.43
C LYS A 150 19.59 2.55 -3.43
N ILE A 151 19.52 1.25 -3.17
CA ILE A 151 20.06 0.21 -4.05
C ILE A 151 19.40 0.28 -5.43
N ALA A 152 18.07 0.44 -5.47
CA ALA A 152 17.30 0.49 -6.71
C ALA A 152 17.43 1.84 -7.45
N THR A 153 18.02 2.89 -6.85
CA THR A 153 18.10 4.22 -7.47
C THR A 153 18.76 4.23 -8.84
N PRO A 154 19.93 3.61 -9.09
CA PRO A 154 20.53 3.57 -10.42
C PRO A 154 19.57 2.96 -11.44
N LEU A 155 18.95 1.83 -11.10
CA LEU A 155 18.02 1.10 -11.96
C LEU A 155 16.75 1.91 -12.25
N THR A 156 16.17 2.54 -11.22
CA THR A 156 14.97 3.36 -11.40
C THR A 156 15.24 4.64 -12.20
N ASN A 157 16.49 5.15 -12.22
CA ASN A 157 16.87 6.27 -13.05
C ASN A 157 16.80 5.93 -14.55
N LEU A 158 17.09 4.69 -14.96
CA LEU A 158 16.92 4.23 -16.35
C LEU A 158 15.45 4.20 -16.81
N LEU A 159 14.49 4.21 -15.88
CA LEU A 159 13.05 4.23 -16.21
C LEU A 159 12.50 5.66 -16.40
N LYS A 160 13.31 6.70 -16.20
CA LYS A 160 12.86 8.09 -16.37
C LYS A 160 12.57 8.38 -17.83
N LYS A 161 11.53 9.19 -18.07
CA LYS A 161 11.17 9.65 -19.41
C LYS A 161 12.38 10.35 -20.07
N ASN A 162 12.61 10.05 -21.34
CA ASN A 162 13.70 10.59 -22.16
C ASN A 162 15.13 10.17 -21.70
N THR A 163 15.27 9.14 -20.87
CA THR A 163 16.58 8.55 -20.56
C THR A 163 16.84 7.40 -21.53
N PRO A 164 17.94 7.41 -22.30
CA PRO A 164 18.30 6.28 -23.15
C PRO A 164 18.62 5.07 -22.26
N PHE A 165 18.14 3.89 -22.67
CA PHE A 165 18.44 2.68 -21.94
C PHE A 165 19.86 2.23 -22.29
N LYS A 166 20.78 2.49 -21.37
CA LYS A 166 22.18 2.08 -21.47
C LYS A 166 22.56 1.38 -20.17
N TRP A 167 22.82 0.08 -20.27
CA TRP A 167 23.25 -0.73 -19.13
C TRP A 167 24.76 -0.54 -18.88
N GLU A 168 25.12 -0.16 -17.69
CA GLU A 168 26.49 0.12 -17.26
C GLU A 168 26.80 -0.63 -15.96
N ASP A 169 28.07 -0.67 -15.54
CA ASP A 169 28.53 -1.38 -14.35
C ASP A 169 27.79 -0.96 -13.07
N VAL A 170 27.43 0.32 -12.94
CA VAL A 170 26.64 0.81 -11.79
C VAL A 170 25.26 0.16 -11.71
N HIS A 171 24.63 -0.12 -12.85
CA HIS A 171 23.35 -0.78 -12.93
C HIS A 171 23.47 -2.29 -12.62
N GLN A 172 24.54 -2.92 -13.10
CA GLN A 172 24.84 -4.32 -12.80
C GLN A 172 25.12 -4.50 -11.30
N GLN A 173 25.93 -3.63 -10.69
CA GLN A 173 26.18 -3.66 -9.26
C GLN A 173 24.90 -3.49 -8.44
N ALA A 174 24.05 -2.54 -8.81
CA ALA A 174 22.77 -2.33 -8.13
C ALA A 174 21.85 -3.57 -8.24
N MET A 175 21.81 -4.21 -9.41
CA MET A 175 21.05 -5.44 -9.61
C MET A 175 21.59 -6.59 -8.75
N GLU A 176 22.89 -6.81 -8.72
CA GLU A 176 23.50 -7.87 -7.89
C GLU A 176 23.34 -7.61 -6.39
N GLN A 177 23.40 -6.34 -5.96
CA GLN A 177 23.10 -5.96 -4.57
C GLN A 177 21.64 -6.30 -4.21
N LEU A 178 20.66 -6.00 -5.09
CA LEU A 178 19.27 -6.38 -4.88
C LEU A 178 19.09 -7.90 -4.84
N LYS A 179 19.72 -8.64 -5.74
CA LYS A 179 19.70 -10.10 -5.72
C LYS A 179 20.26 -10.66 -4.40
N THR A 180 21.42 -10.17 -3.97
CA THR A 180 22.05 -10.58 -2.71
C THR A 180 21.15 -10.26 -1.52
N ALA A 181 20.60 -9.04 -1.46
CA ALA A 181 19.71 -8.63 -0.38
C ALA A 181 18.42 -9.46 -0.29
N LEU A 182 17.84 -9.83 -1.45
CA LEU A 182 16.66 -10.70 -1.52
C LEU A 182 16.96 -12.15 -1.14
N THR A 183 18.14 -12.65 -1.52
CA THR A 183 18.55 -14.04 -1.23
C THR A 183 19.00 -14.24 0.22
N SER A 184 19.50 -13.20 0.86
CA SER A 184 19.91 -13.17 2.28
C SER A 184 18.88 -12.49 3.19
N ALA A 185 17.66 -12.29 2.70
CA ALA A 185 16.62 -11.57 3.43
C ALA A 185 16.35 -12.16 4.81
N PRO A 186 16.26 -11.33 5.87
CA PRO A 186 15.99 -11.80 7.21
C PRO A 186 14.55 -12.35 7.32
N VAL A 187 14.35 -13.19 8.33
CA VAL A 187 13.00 -13.58 8.73
C VAL A 187 12.35 -12.39 9.43
N LEU A 188 11.17 -11.99 8.96
CA LEU A 188 10.37 -10.97 9.61
C LEU A 188 9.41 -11.63 10.60
N ILE A 189 9.48 -11.24 11.87
CA ILE A 189 8.54 -11.78 12.87
C ILE A 189 7.14 -11.23 12.63
N LEU A 190 6.13 -12.00 13.01
CA LEU A 190 4.76 -11.50 13.07
C LEU A 190 4.61 -10.57 14.28
N PRO A 191 3.94 -9.42 14.13
CA PRO A 191 3.74 -8.50 15.23
C PRO A 191 2.82 -9.11 16.30
N ASP A 192 3.19 -8.95 17.56
CA ASP A 192 2.32 -9.19 18.70
C ASP A 192 1.61 -7.88 19.06
N THR A 193 0.29 -7.84 18.87
CA THR A 193 -0.51 -6.64 19.10
C THR A 193 -0.59 -6.19 20.56
N GLU A 194 -0.16 -7.04 21.50
CA GLU A 194 -0.16 -6.72 22.92
C GLU A 194 1.17 -6.11 23.41
N LYS A 195 2.19 -6.06 22.56
CA LYS A 195 3.52 -5.56 22.90
C LYS A 195 3.85 -4.23 22.25
N ASP A 196 4.71 -3.47 22.90
CA ASP A 196 5.23 -2.20 22.42
C ASP A 196 6.15 -2.38 21.21
N TYR A 197 6.26 -1.32 20.43
CA TYR A 197 7.06 -1.28 19.21
C TYR A 197 8.32 -0.43 19.38
N VAL A 198 9.32 -0.76 18.60
CA VAL A 198 10.55 0.02 18.47
C VAL A 198 10.76 0.37 17.01
N ILE A 199 11.03 1.65 16.73
CA ILE A 199 11.42 2.14 15.41
C ILE A 199 12.83 2.65 15.49
N GLU A 200 13.71 2.22 14.59
CA GLU A 200 14.95 2.93 14.29
C GLU A 200 14.76 3.64 12.95
N ALA A 201 14.97 4.95 12.92
CA ALA A 201 14.81 5.79 11.73
C ALA A 201 16.10 6.50 11.40
N ASP A 202 16.34 6.74 10.11
CA ASP A 202 17.53 7.38 9.57
C ASP A 202 17.22 8.03 8.22
N ALA A 203 17.97 9.08 7.87
CA ALA A 203 17.82 9.75 6.60
C ALA A 203 19.18 9.98 5.90
N SER A 204 19.17 9.90 4.58
CA SER A 204 20.26 10.29 3.72
C SER A 204 19.84 11.46 2.82
N ASP A 205 20.77 11.97 2.02
CA ASP A 205 20.46 13.05 1.06
C ASP A 205 19.41 12.67 0.02
N GLN A 206 19.24 11.38 -0.28
CA GLN A 206 18.39 10.90 -1.36
C GLN A 206 17.21 10.05 -0.91
N ALA A 207 17.23 9.51 0.32
CA ALA A 207 16.22 8.59 0.81
C ALA A 207 16.11 8.65 2.33
N VAL A 208 14.92 8.33 2.84
CA VAL A 208 14.67 8.07 4.25
C VAL A 208 14.45 6.58 4.45
N GLY A 209 14.86 6.07 5.60
CA GLY A 209 14.74 4.67 5.98
C GLY A 209 14.28 4.51 7.42
N ALA A 210 13.64 3.37 7.70
CA ALA A 210 13.32 2.96 9.07
C ALA A 210 13.19 1.45 9.17
N VAL A 211 13.30 0.93 10.38
CA VAL A 211 12.97 -0.45 10.70
C VAL A 211 12.00 -0.50 11.86
N LEU A 212 10.91 -1.25 11.70
CA LEU A 212 9.97 -1.56 12.76
C LEU A 212 10.39 -2.87 13.42
N MET A 213 10.53 -2.84 14.71
CA MET A 213 11.00 -3.98 15.51
C MET A 213 10.11 -4.20 16.72
N GLN A 214 10.21 -5.41 17.28
CA GLN A 214 9.55 -5.79 18.53
C GLN A 214 10.40 -6.78 19.28
N ASP A 215 10.38 -6.74 20.60
CA ASP A 215 10.97 -7.76 21.46
C ASP A 215 9.87 -8.72 21.94
N GLN A 216 9.93 -9.95 21.46
CA GLN A 216 9.04 -11.04 21.87
C GLN A 216 9.73 -12.04 22.83
N GLY A 217 10.78 -11.57 23.56
CA GLY A 217 11.54 -12.39 24.52
C GLY A 217 12.84 -12.97 23.95
N LYS A 218 13.19 -12.63 22.70
CA LYS A 218 14.44 -13.03 22.03
C LYS A 218 15.28 -11.83 21.62
N GLY A 219 15.02 -10.64 22.21
CA GLY A 219 15.56 -9.37 21.80
C GLY A 219 14.82 -8.74 20.61
N LEU A 220 15.23 -7.54 20.24
CA LEU A 220 14.62 -6.79 19.14
C LEU A 220 14.80 -7.49 17.80
N GLN A 221 13.70 -7.91 17.21
CA GLN A 221 13.62 -8.57 15.91
C GLN A 221 12.81 -7.73 14.92
N PRO A 222 13.15 -7.71 13.62
CA PRO A 222 12.47 -6.90 12.62
C PRO A 222 11.10 -7.48 12.26
N ILE A 223 10.08 -6.59 12.18
CA ILE A 223 8.75 -6.86 11.64
C ILE A 223 8.68 -6.40 10.19
N ALA A 224 9.19 -5.21 9.94
CA ALA A 224 9.19 -4.62 8.61
C ALA A 224 10.27 -3.54 8.54
N TYR A 225 10.68 -3.33 7.35
CA TYR A 225 11.61 -2.29 7.05
C TYR A 225 10.95 -1.26 6.13
N LEU A 226 11.43 -0.02 6.07
CA LEU A 226 10.96 1.09 5.25
C LEU A 226 12.12 1.76 4.53
N SER A 227 11.95 2.07 3.26
CA SER A 227 12.83 3.00 2.55
C SER A 227 12.01 3.78 1.52
N LYS A 228 12.13 5.09 1.54
CA LYS A 228 11.44 5.98 0.60
C LYS A 228 12.46 6.93 -0.03
N LYS A 229 12.50 6.98 -1.36
CA LYS A 229 13.28 7.97 -2.10
C LYS A 229 12.67 9.36 -1.90
N LEU A 230 13.53 10.35 -1.65
CA LEU A 230 13.14 11.75 -1.55
C LEU A 230 12.83 12.32 -2.95
N HIS A 231 11.80 13.15 -3.05
CA HIS A 231 11.36 13.74 -4.30
C HIS A 231 11.09 15.24 -4.16
N GLY A 232 11.31 15.98 -5.26
CA GLY A 232 10.97 17.41 -5.34
C GLY A 232 11.53 18.21 -4.17
N ALA A 233 10.67 18.89 -3.41
CA ALA A 233 11.07 19.72 -2.29
C ALA A 233 11.73 18.95 -1.14
N GLU A 234 11.43 17.64 -0.96
CA GLU A 234 12.02 16.83 0.10
C GLU A 234 13.56 16.72 -0.01
N LEU A 235 14.10 16.75 -1.23
CA LEU A 235 15.55 16.71 -1.49
C LEU A 235 16.28 17.90 -0.86
N ASN A 236 15.62 19.06 -0.82
CA ASN A 236 16.19 20.31 -0.33
C ASN A 236 15.91 20.56 1.16
N TYR A 237 15.34 19.57 1.86
CA TYR A 237 15.13 19.71 3.30
C TYR A 237 16.45 19.69 4.06
N PRO A 238 16.59 20.51 5.13
CA PRO A 238 17.70 20.37 6.06
C PRO A 238 17.75 18.95 6.64
N ILE A 239 18.93 18.49 7.06
CA ILE A 239 19.13 17.12 7.54
C ILE A 239 18.18 16.75 8.68
N HIS A 240 17.98 17.65 9.65
CA HIS A 240 17.05 17.42 10.75
C HIS A 240 15.59 17.26 10.31
N ASP A 241 15.18 17.91 9.21
CA ASP A 241 13.85 17.73 8.62
C ASP A 241 13.75 16.42 7.83
N LYS A 242 14.82 15.98 7.17
CA LYS A 242 14.87 14.66 6.52
C LYS A 242 14.76 13.55 7.57
N GLU A 243 15.48 13.68 8.68
CA GLU A 243 15.38 12.74 9.81
C GLU A 243 13.97 12.71 10.42
N ALA A 244 13.39 13.89 10.67
CA ALA A 244 11.99 13.97 11.12
C ALA A 244 11.03 13.35 10.09
N LEU A 245 11.28 13.55 8.78
CA LEU A 245 10.48 12.96 7.71
C LEU A 245 10.58 11.43 7.70
N ALA A 246 11.73 10.84 8.06
CA ALA A 246 11.88 9.39 8.21
C ALA A 246 10.93 8.86 9.29
N ILE A 247 10.90 9.52 10.46
CA ILE A 247 9.99 9.19 11.56
C ILE A 247 8.54 9.30 11.11
N ILE A 248 8.15 10.44 10.53
CA ILE A 248 6.78 10.69 10.07
C ILE A 248 6.34 9.66 9.02
N THR A 249 7.24 9.31 8.10
CA THR A 249 6.97 8.31 7.07
C THR A 249 6.77 6.92 7.68
N ALA A 250 7.57 6.56 8.67
CA ALA A 250 7.42 5.32 9.42
C ALA A 250 6.05 5.22 10.12
N PHE A 251 5.66 6.26 10.86
CA PHE A 251 4.36 6.30 11.54
C PHE A 251 3.16 6.29 10.58
N LYS A 252 3.27 6.95 9.44
CA LYS A 252 2.22 6.88 8.41
C LYS A 252 2.10 5.50 7.79
N THR A 253 3.24 4.87 7.50
CA THR A 253 3.28 3.56 6.86
C THR A 253 2.81 2.44 7.78
N TRP A 254 3.22 2.47 9.03
CA TRP A 254 2.91 1.44 10.02
C TRP A 254 1.78 1.81 10.98
N ARG A 255 0.93 2.76 10.58
CA ARG A 255 -0.16 3.27 11.41
C ARG A 255 -1.04 2.17 12.03
N CYS A 256 -1.32 1.11 11.26
CA CYS A 256 -2.14 -0.02 11.72
C CYS A 256 -1.50 -0.82 12.88
N TYR A 257 -0.18 -0.84 12.97
CA TYR A 257 0.53 -1.50 14.07
C TYR A 257 0.69 -0.60 15.28
N LEU A 258 1.01 0.68 15.05
CA LEU A 258 1.47 1.62 16.08
C LEU A 258 0.33 2.26 16.86
N LYS A 259 -0.88 2.34 16.28
CA LYS A 259 -2.02 2.98 16.93
C LYS A 259 -2.48 2.19 18.15
N GLY A 260 -2.51 2.85 19.33
CA GLY A 260 -2.93 2.24 20.59
C GLY A 260 -1.84 1.47 21.33
N ARG A 261 -0.60 1.54 20.85
CA ARG A 261 0.58 0.94 21.52
C ARG A 261 1.70 1.96 21.64
N LYS A 262 2.47 1.85 22.71
CA LYS A 262 3.63 2.69 22.93
C LYS A 262 4.73 2.34 21.93
N THR A 263 5.36 3.39 21.37
CA THR A 263 6.41 3.24 20.36
C THR A 263 7.65 4.00 20.79
N THR A 264 8.77 3.33 20.92
CA THR A 264 10.07 3.96 21.13
C THR A 264 10.77 4.19 19.81
N VAL A 265 11.09 5.43 19.49
CA VAL A 265 11.78 5.81 18.25
C VAL A 265 13.23 6.13 18.55
N TYR A 266 14.16 5.41 17.96
CA TYR A 266 15.58 5.71 17.98
C TYR A 266 16.00 6.50 16.74
N THR A 267 16.74 7.57 16.94
CA THR A 267 17.35 8.40 15.89
C THR A 267 18.75 8.83 16.32
N ASP A 268 19.64 9.01 15.38
CA ASP A 268 21.00 9.51 15.64
C ASP A 268 21.10 11.05 15.62
N HIS A 269 19.98 11.72 15.34
CA HIS A 269 19.91 13.18 15.36
C HIS A 269 19.45 13.72 16.72
N CYS A 270 20.38 14.17 17.56
CA CYS A 270 20.11 14.58 18.95
C CYS A 270 19.04 15.66 19.10
N ARG A 271 18.88 16.57 18.12
CA ARG A 271 17.86 17.64 18.18
C ARG A 271 16.42 17.09 18.13
N LEU A 272 16.19 15.94 17.52
CA LEU A 272 14.84 15.37 17.41
C LEU A 272 14.29 14.88 18.76
N LYS A 273 15.17 14.57 19.74
CA LYS A 273 14.74 14.31 21.10
C LYS A 273 13.91 15.46 21.70
N TYR A 274 14.21 16.69 21.27
CA TYR A 274 13.55 17.90 21.76
C TYR A 274 12.50 18.44 20.78
N LEU A 275 12.08 17.64 19.79
CA LEU A 275 11.14 18.06 18.75
C LEU A 275 9.84 18.66 19.33
N LYS A 276 9.34 18.12 20.45
CA LYS A 276 8.14 18.61 21.15
C LYS A 276 8.35 19.93 21.90
N THR A 277 9.57 20.23 22.32
CA THR A 277 9.88 21.35 23.22
C THR A 277 10.65 22.48 22.57
N GLN A 278 10.90 22.42 21.27
CA GLN A 278 11.61 23.47 20.55
C GLN A 278 10.79 24.77 20.52
N PRO A 279 11.40 25.93 20.86
CA PRO A 279 10.67 27.21 20.95
C PRO A 279 10.24 27.75 19.58
N THR A 280 10.91 27.36 18.51
CA THR A 280 10.61 27.83 17.15
C THR A 280 10.49 26.63 16.22
N LEU A 281 9.29 26.41 15.70
CA LEU A 281 8.97 25.33 14.76
C LEU A 281 8.54 25.91 13.42
N SER A 282 8.99 25.31 12.32
CA SER A 282 8.44 25.61 11.00
C SER A 282 7.01 25.10 10.88
N ARG A 283 6.19 25.70 9.99
CA ARG A 283 4.79 25.25 9.74
C ARG A 283 4.71 23.77 9.36
N ARG A 284 5.75 23.22 8.80
CA ARG A 284 5.86 21.79 8.45
C ARG A 284 6.05 20.94 9.69
N GLN A 285 7.00 21.32 10.56
CA GLN A 285 7.26 20.61 11.81
C GLN A 285 6.06 20.64 12.75
N VAL A 286 5.34 21.75 12.85
CA VAL A 286 4.09 21.84 13.61
C VAL A 286 3.09 20.79 13.13
N ARG A 287 2.85 20.68 11.81
CA ARG A 287 1.92 19.67 11.27
C ARG A 287 2.39 18.22 11.51
N TRP A 288 3.70 17.98 11.55
CA TRP A 288 4.26 16.68 11.86
C TRP A 288 4.08 16.30 13.32
N ILE A 289 4.32 17.24 14.22
CA ILE A 289 4.11 17.05 15.66
C ILE A 289 2.63 16.83 15.94
N ASP A 290 1.76 17.67 15.41
CA ASP A 290 0.31 17.53 15.54
C ASP A 290 -0.18 16.15 15.09
N PHE A 291 0.31 15.66 13.95
CA PHE A 291 0.01 14.31 13.45
C PHE A 291 0.46 13.22 14.43
N LEU A 292 1.66 13.32 14.99
CA LEU A 292 2.17 12.32 15.94
C LEU A 292 1.41 12.37 17.28
N GLU A 293 1.27 13.56 17.88
CA GLU A 293 0.62 13.76 19.19
C GLU A 293 -0.86 13.37 19.19
N THR A 294 -1.56 13.63 18.06
CA THR A 294 -2.99 13.32 17.96
C THR A 294 -3.25 11.82 17.83
N HIS A 295 -2.30 11.03 17.30
CA HIS A 295 -2.61 9.67 16.87
C HIS A 295 -1.81 8.59 17.57
N PHE A 296 -0.68 8.92 18.23
CA PHE A 296 0.25 7.91 18.73
C PHE A 296 0.80 8.25 20.11
N ASP A 297 1.10 7.21 20.88
CA ASP A 297 1.91 7.28 22.09
C ASP A 297 3.36 6.92 21.72
N TYR A 298 4.27 7.88 21.83
CA TYR A 298 5.66 7.69 21.38
C TYR A 298 6.67 8.49 22.18
N ASP A 299 7.87 7.92 22.28
CA ASP A 299 9.07 8.55 22.81
C ASP A 299 10.18 8.57 21.76
N ILE A 300 10.84 9.73 21.58
CA ILE A 300 12.03 9.84 20.72
C ILE A 300 13.27 9.81 21.59
N VAL A 301 14.14 8.84 21.33
CA VAL A 301 15.37 8.60 22.09
C VAL A 301 16.57 8.75 21.16
N TYR A 302 17.55 9.56 21.58
CA TYR A 302 18.81 9.68 20.86
C TYR A 302 19.66 8.41 21.03
N LYS A 303 20.13 7.87 19.92
CA LYS A 303 21.02 6.72 19.88
C LYS A 303 22.18 7.04 18.92
N PRO A 304 23.45 7.05 19.40
CA PRO A 304 24.59 7.35 18.52
C PRO A 304 24.62 6.49 17.27
N GLY A 305 24.91 7.06 16.10
CA GLY A 305 24.82 6.43 14.79
C GLY A 305 25.52 5.07 14.70
N HIS A 306 26.73 4.92 15.27
CA HIS A 306 27.44 3.63 15.28
C HIS A 306 26.73 2.52 16.06
N LYS A 307 25.72 2.82 16.88
CA LYS A 307 24.85 1.89 17.59
C LYS A 307 23.45 1.79 16.99
N ASN A 308 23.14 2.64 16.02
CA ASN A 308 21.86 2.64 15.31
C ASN A 308 21.93 1.62 14.16
N LYS A 309 21.08 0.60 14.18
CA LYS A 309 20.99 -0.39 13.08
C LYS A 309 20.57 0.28 11.77
N ALA A 310 19.86 1.41 11.84
CA ALA A 310 19.48 2.20 10.68
C ALA A 310 20.70 2.98 10.08
N ASP A 311 21.73 3.36 10.84
CA ASP A 311 22.92 4.05 10.34
C ASP A 311 23.77 3.15 9.40
N ALA A 312 23.89 1.86 9.72
CA ALA A 312 24.43 0.88 8.77
C ALA A 312 23.65 0.86 7.46
N LEU A 313 22.45 1.40 7.49
CA LEU A 313 21.49 1.48 6.41
C LEU A 313 21.66 2.78 5.57
N SER A 314 22.37 3.81 6.00
CA SER A 314 22.52 5.09 5.30
C SER A 314 23.89 5.29 4.61
N ARG A 315 24.94 4.55 5.00
CA ARG A 315 26.32 4.73 4.49
C ARG A 315 26.61 3.95 3.20
N PRO A 316 27.37 4.53 2.25
CA PRO A 316 27.78 3.80 1.03
C PRO A 316 28.77 2.67 1.40
N GLY A 317 28.42 1.43 1.08
CA GLY A 317 29.32 0.28 1.19
C GLY A 317 28.88 -0.84 2.14
N GLN A 318 27.85 -0.64 2.96
CA GLN A 318 27.28 -1.71 3.77
C GLN A 318 25.76 -1.74 3.64
N VAL A 319 25.25 -2.89 3.29
CA VAL A 319 23.86 -3.31 3.12
C VAL A 319 22.93 -2.61 4.11
N ALA A 320 21.88 -2.13 3.80
CA ALA A 320 20.69 -2.30 3.04
C ALA A 320 19.43 -1.70 3.62
N ALA A 321 18.47 -1.15 3.08
CA ALA A 321 17.18 -0.69 3.58
C ALA A 321 15.99 -0.80 2.65
N ILE A 322 14.83 -0.32 2.90
CA ILE A 322 13.54 -0.82 2.50
C ILE A 322 12.42 0.15 2.32
N GLN A 323 11.39 -0.22 1.60
CA GLN A 323 10.18 0.56 1.38
C GLN A 323 8.89 -0.23 1.63
N ILE A 324 7.87 0.45 2.17
CA ILE A 324 6.48 -0.01 2.17
C ILE A 324 5.59 1.07 1.56
N GLU A 325 4.82 0.72 0.56
CA GLU A 325 3.62 1.43 0.19
C GLU A 325 2.41 0.56 0.54
N GLY A 326 1.64 1.00 1.55
CA GLY A 326 0.35 0.44 1.90
C GLY A 326 -0.74 1.47 1.64
N MET A 327 -1.15 1.62 0.40
CA MET A 327 -2.44 2.22 0.09
C MET A 327 -3.19 1.25 -0.79
N ASN A 328 -4.46 0.97 -0.40
CA ASN A 328 -5.35 0.13 -1.17
C ASN A 328 -5.31 0.55 -2.65
N PRO A 329 -4.91 -0.34 -3.59
CA PRO A 329 -4.79 -0.02 -5.01
C PRO A 329 -6.08 0.54 -5.62
N LEU A 330 -7.24 0.22 -5.01
CA LEU A 330 -8.56 0.69 -5.46
C LEU A 330 -8.78 2.20 -5.22
N LEU A 331 -8.14 2.79 -4.21
CA LEU A 331 -8.24 4.23 -3.97
C LEU A 331 -7.23 5.05 -4.79
N LYS A 332 -6.11 4.45 -5.18
CA LYS A 332 -5.14 5.10 -6.08
C LYS A 332 -5.63 5.19 -7.53
N GLY A 333 -6.51 4.26 -7.96
CA GLY A 333 -7.09 4.23 -9.30
C GLY A 333 -8.19 5.26 -9.56
N LEU A 334 -8.80 5.82 -8.52
CA LEU A 334 -9.91 6.79 -8.69
C LEU A 334 -9.44 8.22 -9.00
N PHE A 335 -8.18 8.57 -8.73
CA PHE A 335 -7.73 9.98 -8.74
C PHE A 335 -6.42 10.24 -9.50
N THR A 336 -5.83 9.28 -10.20
CA THR A 336 -4.64 9.54 -11.03
C THR A 336 -5.01 9.64 -12.49
N HIS A 337 -4.96 10.85 -13.01
CA HIS A 337 -5.07 11.17 -14.43
C HIS A 337 -3.86 10.58 -15.19
N GLY A 338 -3.98 9.37 -15.69
CA GLY A 338 -2.92 8.71 -16.43
C GLY A 338 -2.94 7.19 -16.35
N ASP A 339 -4.02 6.60 -15.80
CA ASP A 339 -4.18 5.15 -15.80
C ASP A 339 -4.11 4.62 -17.26
N PRO A 340 -3.21 3.66 -17.55
CA PRO A 340 -3.08 3.03 -18.86
C PRO A 340 -4.39 2.49 -19.45
N LYS A 341 -5.39 2.22 -18.60
CA LYS A 341 -6.72 1.78 -19.04
C LYS A 341 -7.45 2.85 -19.84
N PHE A 342 -7.32 4.14 -19.46
CA PHE A 342 -7.95 5.27 -20.15
C PHE A 342 -7.09 5.84 -21.29
N THR A 343 -5.83 5.43 -21.41
CA THR A 343 -4.93 5.80 -22.51
C THR A 343 -4.80 4.73 -23.56
N SER A 344 -5.43 3.56 -23.36
CA SER A 344 -5.39 2.42 -24.29
C SER A 344 -6.03 2.78 -25.65
N LYS A 345 -5.57 2.12 -26.73
CA LYS A 345 -6.18 2.25 -28.05
C LYS A 345 -7.67 1.92 -28.03
N PHE A 346 -8.04 0.85 -27.30
CA PHE A 346 -9.43 0.44 -27.13
C PHE A 346 -10.28 1.57 -26.55
N TRP A 347 -9.81 2.25 -25.50
CA TRP A 347 -10.55 3.33 -24.88
C TRP A 347 -10.70 4.55 -25.80
N LYS A 348 -9.65 4.90 -26.55
CA LYS A 348 -9.67 5.98 -27.53
C LYS A 348 -10.67 5.71 -28.66
N GLU A 349 -10.71 4.48 -29.17
CA GLU A 349 -11.65 4.08 -30.22
C GLU A 349 -13.09 4.04 -29.70
N LEU A 350 -13.31 3.53 -28.49
CA LEU A 350 -14.63 3.51 -27.85
C LEU A 350 -15.18 4.93 -27.67
N MET A 351 -14.37 5.88 -27.18
CA MET A 351 -14.78 7.27 -27.01
C MET A 351 -15.05 7.96 -28.34
N SER A 352 -14.26 7.66 -29.38
CA SER A 352 -14.50 8.15 -30.74
C SER A 352 -15.82 7.64 -31.31
N LEU A 353 -16.15 6.35 -31.13
CA LEU A 353 -17.43 5.76 -31.53
C LEU A 353 -18.63 6.36 -30.79
N MET A 354 -18.43 6.78 -29.54
CA MET A 354 -19.43 7.48 -28.73
C MET A 354 -19.53 8.99 -29.06
N GLY A 355 -18.76 9.48 -30.03
CA GLY A 355 -18.73 10.90 -30.39
C GLY A 355 -18.10 11.81 -29.31
N THR A 356 -17.38 11.22 -28.36
CA THR A 356 -16.80 11.92 -27.20
C THR A 356 -15.32 12.18 -27.43
N ARG A 357 -14.88 13.43 -27.29
CA ARG A 357 -13.47 13.81 -27.40
C ARG A 357 -12.75 13.58 -26.08
N LEU A 358 -11.76 12.70 -26.07
CA LEU A 358 -10.88 12.49 -24.93
C LEU A 358 -9.95 13.70 -24.76
N ALA A 359 -10.13 14.44 -23.66
CA ALA A 359 -9.21 15.49 -23.22
C ALA A 359 -8.36 14.93 -22.06
N THR A 360 -7.19 14.39 -22.39
CA THR A 360 -6.23 13.92 -21.39
C THR A 360 -5.26 15.03 -21.04
N SER A 361 -5.05 15.29 -19.75
CA SER A 361 -4.01 16.20 -19.28
C SER A 361 -2.66 15.48 -19.20
N SER A 362 -1.58 16.19 -19.45
CA SER A 362 -0.23 15.68 -19.16
C SER A 362 0.08 15.85 -17.68
N ALA A 363 0.87 14.92 -17.13
CA ALA A 363 1.19 14.83 -15.69
C ALA A 363 1.89 16.07 -15.07
N TYR A 364 2.20 17.11 -15.87
CA TYR A 364 2.94 18.30 -15.46
C TYR A 364 2.24 19.63 -15.84
N HIS A 365 0.96 19.60 -16.27
CA HIS A 365 0.20 20.81 -16.54
C HIS A 365 -1.08 20.88 -15.69
N PRO A 366 -0.99 21.34 -14.43
CA PRO A 366 -2.14 21.48 -13.54
C PRO A 366 -3.22 22.42 -14.10
N GLN A 367 -2.86 23.35 -14.96
CA GLN A 367 -3.79 24.29 -15.57
C GLN A 367 -4.87 23.63 -16.46
N THR A 368 -4.61 22.43 -16.98
CA THR A 368 -5.55 21.69 -17.84
C THR A 368 -6.62 20.95 -17.03
N VAL A 369 -6.43 20.80 -15.73
CA VAL A 369 -7.31 20.03 -14.81
C VAL A 369 -7.92 20.92 -13.72
N GLY A 370 -7.65 22.22 -13.75
CA GLY A 370 -8.07 23.16 -12.72
C GLY A 370 -9.58 23.17 -12.43
N GLN A 371 -10.41 22.85 -13.41
CA GLN A 371 -11.86 22.70 -13.18
C GLN A 371 -12.20 21.42 -12.42
N THR A 372 -11.53 20.30 -12.72
CA THR A 372 -11.73 19.02 -12.04
C THR A 372 -11.18 19.06 -10.62
N GLU A 373 -10.02 19.70 -10.40
CA GLU A 373 -9.46 19.91 -9.06
C GLU A 373 -10.36 20.81 -8.20
N ARG A 374 -10.93 21.85 -8.79
CA ARG A 374 -11.86 22.74 -8.09
C ARG A 374 -13.16 22.03 -7.73
N LEU A 375 -13.68 21.19 -8.62
CA LEU A 375 -14.83 20.33 -8.34
C LEU A 375 -14.54 19.36 -7.21
N ASN A 376 -13.40 18.68 -7.24
CA ASN A 376 -12.98 17.76 -6.18
C ASN A 376 -12.84 18.47 -4.83
N GLN A 377 -12.29 19.68 -4.78
CA GLN A 377 -12.22 20.50 -3.58
C GLN A 377 -13.60 20.85 -3.04
N ILE A 378 -14.56 21.20 -3.89
CA ILE A 378 -15.93 21.51 -3.50
C ILE A 378 -16.61 20.26 -2.93
N VAL A 379 -16.48 19.10 -3.61
CA VAL A 379 -17.04 17.84 -3.14
C VAL A 379 -16.43 17.42 -1.80
N GLU A 380 -15.11 17.55 -1.63
CA GLU A 380 -14.46 17.31 -0.32
C GLU A 380 -14.98 18.23 0.77
N GLN A 381 -15.15 19.53 0.50
CA GLN A 381 -15.68 20.48 1.48
C GLN A 381 -17.12 20.14 1.89
N LEU A 382 -17.95 19.79 0.92
CA LEU A 382 -19.35 19.40 1.15
C LEU A 382 -19.41 18.08 1.93
N LEU A 383 -18.58 17.09 1.60
CA LEU A 383 -18.49 15.84 2.35
C LEU A 383 -18.01 16.06 3.78
N ARG A 384 -17.00 16.89 3.99
CA ARG A 384 -16.52 17.26 5.35
C ARG A 384 -17.60 17.93 6.18
N ALA A 385 -18.41 18.79 5.56
CA ALA A 385 -19.52 19.46 6.24
C ALA A 385 -20.66 18.49 6.57
N ALA A 386 -21.00 17.57 5.66
CA ALA A 386 -22.08 16.61 5.82
C ALA A 386 -21.74 15.45 6.78
N CYS A 387 -20.47 15.03 6.81
CA CYS A 387 -20.00 13.90 7.61
C CYS A 387 -19.38 14.34 8.96
N LYS A 388 -19.69 15.55 9.45
CA LYS A 388 -19.10 16.14 10.65
C LYS A 388 -19.21 15.25 11.89
N ASP A 389 -20.31 14.50 12.00
CA ASP A 389 -20.61 13.66 13.17
C ASP A 389 -20.30 12.17 12.94
N ASP A 390 -20.14 11.70 11.69
CA ASP A 390 -19.81 10.31 11.38
C ASP A 390 -19.15 10.17 9.99
N ILE A 391 -17.82 10.16 10.00
CA ILE A 391 -16.99 10.07 8.78
C ILE A 391 -17.22 8.76 7.98
N ASN A 392 -17.76 7.72 8.61
CA ASN A 392 -17.95 6.42 7.97
C ASN A 392 -19.21 6.35 7.10
N LYS A 393 -20.08 7.36 7.13
CA LYS A 393 -21.34 7.44 6.37
C LYS A 393 -21.25 8.35 5.13
N TRP A 394 -20.06 8.67 4.67
CA TRP A 394 -19.86 9.59 3.55
C TRP A 394 -20.56 9.14 2.25
N ASP A 395 -20.66 7.84 2.02
CA ASP A 395 -21.31 7.23 0.86
C ASP A 395 -22.83 7.50 0.85
N LEU A 396 -23.49 7.54 2.01
CA LEU A 396 -24.91 7.86 2.12
C LEU A 396 -25.21 9.32 1.80
N HIS A 397 -24.23 10.20 1.96
CA HIS A 397 -24.37 11.64 1.68
C HIS A 397 -24.07 12.00 0.23
N LEU A 398 -23.37 11.16 -0.54
CA LEU A 398 -22.99 11.43 -1.92
C LEU A 398 -24.18 11.81 -2.83
N PRO A 399 -25.31 11.07 -2.86
CA PRO A 399 -26.44 11.41 -3.73
C PRO A 399 -27.07 12.77 -3.39
N VAL A 400 -27.12 13.11 -2.09
CA VAL A 400 -27.67 14.37 -1.62
C VAL A 400 -26.73 15.53 -1.98
N LEU A 401 -25.42 15.32 -1.88
CA LEU A 401 -24.40 16.32 -2.22
C LEU A 401 -24.32 16.51 -3.74
N GLU A 402 -24.45 15.47 -4.52
CA GLU A 402 -24.56 15.54 -5.98
C GLU A 402 -25.79 16.36 -6.40
N PHE A 403 -26.93 16.08 -5.81
CA PHE A 403 -28.16 16.86 -6.05
C PHE A 403 -27.98 18.33 -5.64
N ALA A 404 -27.43 18.59 -4.47
CA ALA A 404 -27.21 19.95 -3.98
C ALA A 404 -26.24 20.74 -4.88
N TYR A 405 -25.16 20.11 -5.35
CA TYR A 405 -24.21 20.73 -6.27
C TYR A 405 -24.85 21.04 -7.63
N ASN A 406 -25.59 20.07 -8.20
CA ASN A 406 -26.21 20.23 -9.52
C ASN A 406 -27.41 21.20 -9.50
N ASN A 407 -27.95 21.49 -8.31
CA ASN A 407 -29.05 22.45 -8.13
C ASN A 407 -28.57 23.83 -7.65
N ALA A 408 -27.27 24.01 -7.40
CA ALA A 408 -26.68 25.29 -7.04
C ALA A 408 -26.36 26.12 -8.30
N LYS A 409 -26.64 27.44 -8.26
CA LYS A 409 -26.26 28.33 -9.36
C LYS A 409 -24.74 28.47 -9.44
N HIS A 410 -24.20 28.21 -10.61
CA HIS A 410 -22.76 28.29 -10.85
C HIS A 410 -22.35 29.74 -11.18
N ALA A 411 -21.35 30.28 -10.49
CA ALA A 411 -20.92 31.65 -10.59
C ALA A 411 -20.47 32.05 -12.01
N ALA A 412 -19.98 31.11 -12.82
CA ALA A 412 -19.51 31.36 -14.17
C ALA A 412 -20.64 31.38 -15.24
N THR A 413 -21.74 30.68 -15.01
CA THR A 413 -22.84 30.51 -15.95
C THR A 413 -24.12 31.25 -15.51
N GLY A 414 -24.24 31.57 -14.23
CA GLY A 414 -25.44 32.15 -13.62
C GLY A 414 -26.61 31.17 -13.45
N GLU A 415 -26.48 29.95 -13.99
CA GLU A 415 -27.52 28.92 -13.99
C GLU A 415 -27.06 27.64 -13.25
N THR A 416 -28.02 26.78 -12.92
CA THR A 416 -27.73 25.49 -12.29
C THR A 416 -27.30 24.47 -13.35
N PRO A 417 -26.40 23.51 -13.03
CA PRO A 417 -26.07 22.40 -13.93
C PRO A 417 -27.30 21.61 -14.41
N PHE A 418 -28.30 21.40 -13.54
CA PHE A 418 -29.53 20.74 -13.93
C PHE A 418 -30.31 21.55 -15.00
N PHE A 419 -30.42 22.87 -14.84
CA PHE A 419 -31.09 23.71 -15.82
C PHE A 419 -30.37 23.71 -17.16
N LEU A 420 -29.03 23.74 -17.16
CA LEU A 420 -28.23 23.68 -18.37
C LEU A 420 -28.31 22.33 -19.12
N CYS A 421 -28.58 21.23 -18.40
CA CYS A 421 -28.69 19.90 -19.00
C CYS A 421 -30.11 19.49 -19.42
N TYR A 422 -31.13 20.00 -18.69
CA TYR A 422 -32.50 19.50 -18.85
C TYR A 422 -33.54 20.61 -19.14
N GLY A 423 -33.15 21.86 -19.10
CA GLY A 423 -34.02 23.03 -19.38
C GLY A 423 -34.81 23.49 -18.18
#